data_4b11fa4d73dbaafaa8d5f847b64f360b
#
_entry.id   4b11fa4d73dbaafaa8d5f847b64f360b
#
_cell.length_a   1.000
_cell.length_b   1.000
_cell.length_c   1.000
_cell.angle_alpha   90.00
_cell.angle_beta   90.00
_cell.angle_gamma   90.00
#
_symmetry.space_group_name_H-M   'P 1'
#
loop_
_entity.id
_entity.type
_entity.pdbx_description
1 polymer ?
#
loop_
_entity_poly.entity_id
_entity_poly.type
_entity_poly.pdbx_seq_one_letter_code
_entity_poly.pdbx_strand_id
1 'polypeptide(L)'
;MRQWYKHVVGIETTSNSSTKDHAWNEISGRYVPVEEFYIPEIWRKQSEDNKQASEGVLESENNSRAKHYYDTALSTTVNMYNRLINDLGVAKEQARVILPLSQYTEVYWTASFQAIMNFIELRN
;
A
#
# COMPACT_ATOMS: atom_id res chain seq x y z
N MET A 1 -2.53 -0.31 3.12
CA MET A 1 -3.16 -1.54 3.58
C MET A 1 -2.51 -2.18 4.79
N ARG A 2 -1.20 -2.51 4.81
CA ARG A 2 -0.54 -3.04 6.02
C ARG A 2 -0.75 -2.20 7.29
N GLN A 3 -0.83 -0.89 7.16
CA GLN A 3 -1.13 0.01 8.29
C GLN A 3 -2.59 -0.10 8.75
N TRP A 4 -3.52 -0.34 7.84
CA TRP A 4 -4.92 -0.52 8.17
C TRP A 4 -5.13 -1.74 9.07
N TYR A 5 -4.52 -2.87 8.75
CA TYR A 5 -4.59 -4.07 9.57
C TYR A 5 -4.08 -3.85 11.00
N LYS A 6 -3.08 -2.98 11.18
CA LYS A 6 -2.51 -2.69 12.51
C LYS A 6 -3.36 -1.76 13.36
N HIS A 7 -4.22 -0.95 12.74
CA HIS A 7 -5.00 0.07 13.43
C HIS A 7 -6.45 -0.34 13.71
N VAL A 8 -6.87 -1.48 13.25
CA VAL A 8 -8.16 -2.06 13.59
C VAL A 8 -8.06 -2.85 14.90
N VAL A 9 -7.48 -2.20 15.92
CA VAL A 9 -7.36 -2.76 17.26
C VAL A 9 -8.74 -2.75 17.92
N GLY A 10 -9.14 -3.88 18.46
CA GLY A 10 -10.41 -4.04 19.15
C GLY A 10 -11.46 -4.88 18.40
N ILE A 11 -11.23 -5.19 17.13
CA ILE A 11 -12.12 -6.08 16.38
C ILE A 11 -11.87 -7.55 16.74
N GLU A 12 -10.65 -7.90 17.12
CA GLU A 12 -10.27 -9.27 17.46
C GLU A 12 -10.54 -9.64 18.93
N THR A 13 -10.79 -8.66 19.80
CA THR A 13 -10.82 -8.90 21.24
C THR A 13 -12.21 -9.23 21.80
N THR A 14 -13.26 -9.10 21.03
CA THR A 14 -14.63 -9.27 21.54
C THR A 14 -15.23 -10.65 21.25
N SER A 15 -14.57 -11.50 20.50
CA SER A 15 -15.23 -12.74 20.14
C SER A 15 -14.54 -14.00 20.64
N ASN A 16 -15.14 -14.59 21.65
CA ASN A 16 -15.19 -16.05 21.81
C ASN A 16 -16.12 -16.69 20.77
N SER A 17 -16.61 -15.94 19.78
CA SER A 17 -17.44 -16.45 18.71
C SER A 17 -16.58 -16.78 17.48
N SER A 18 -16.89 -17.86 16.84
CA SER A 18 -16.25 -18.31 15.59
C SER A 18 -16.50 -17.37 14.39
N THR A 19 -17.21 -16.28 14.59
CA THR A 19 -17.49 -15.25 13.59
C THR A 19 -16.54 -14.09 13.79
N LYS A 20 -15.71 -13.84 12.80
CA LYS A 20 -14.87 -12.64 12.77
C LYS A 20 -15.76 -11.42 12.61
N ASP A 21 -15.59 -10.40 13.46
CA ASP A 21 -16.35 -9.16 13.42
C ASP A 21 -16.03 -8.29 12.20
N HIS A 22 -15.12 -8.73 11.36
CA HIS A 22 -14.75 -8.05 10.14
C HIS A 22 -14.40 -9.03 9.03
N ALA A 23 -14.66 -8.63 7.81
CA ALA A 23 -14.24 -9.31 6.62
C ALA A 23 -13.54 -8.34 5.67
N TRP A 24 -12.40 -8.76 5.16
CA TRP A 24 -11.64 -8.04 4.14
C TRP A 24 -11.67 -8.82 2.85
N ASN A 25 -12.05 -8.17 1.77
CA ASN A 25 -11.98 -8.73 0.44
C ASN A 25 -11.18 -7.75 -0.44
N GLU A 26 -10.00 -8.15 -0.84
CA GLU A 26 -9.07 -7.36 -1.64
C GLU A 26 -9.06 -7.84 -3.07
N ILE A 27 -9.03 -6.90 -4.02
CA ILE A 27 -8.76 -7.22 -5.41
C ILE A 27 -7.36 -7.82 -5.52
N SER A 28 -7.31 -9.02 -6.08
CA SER A 28 -6.07 -9.77 -6.18
C SER A 28 -5.33 -9.47 -7.48
N GLY A 29 -4.12 -8.91 -7.38
CA GLY A 29 -3.20 -8.79 -8.51
C GLY A 29 -2.75 -10.12 -9.16
N ARG A 30 -3.29 -11.26 -8.67
CA ARG A 30 -3.14 -12.55 -9.34
C ARG A 30 -4.01 -12.68 -10.57
N TYR A 31 -5.16 -12.01 -10.57
CA TYR A 31 -6.17 -12.12 -11.62
C TYR A 31 -6.28 -10.87 -12.47
N VAL A 32 -6.11 -9.69 -11.87
CA VAL A 32 -6.21 -8.40 -12.53
C VAL A 32 -4.83 -7.77 -12.65
N PRO A 33 -4.44 -7.24 -13.81
CA PRO A 33 -3.19 -6.47 -13.94
C PRO A 33 -3.20 -5.27 -13.00
N VAL A 34 -2.03 -4.94 -12.46
CA VAL A 34 -1.86 -3.74 -11.65
C VAL A 34 -1.48 -2.59 -12.56
N GLU A 35 -2.31 -1.56 -12.63
CA GLU A 35 -2.16 -0.45 -13.59
C GLU A 35 -1.93 0.90 -12.92
N GLU A 36 -2.28 1.04 -11.62
CA GLU A 36 -2.23 2.31 -10.91
C GLU A 36 -1.26 2.27 -9.74
N PHE A 37 -0.49 3.35 -9.61
CA PHE A 37 0.52 3.52 -8.58
C PHE A 37 0.42 4.90 -7.94
N TYR A 38 0.58 4.95 -6.62
CA TYR A 38 0.70 6.19 -5.89
C TYR A 38 2.04 6.85 -6.20
N ILE A 39 1.99 8.09 -6.66
CA ILE A 39 3.18 8.91 -6.92
C ILE A 39 3.16 10.07 -5.92
N PRO A 40 4.13 10.14 -4.98
CA PRO A 40 4.21 11.24 -4.03
C PRO A 40 4.46 12.58 -4.75
N GLU A 41 3.65 13.58 -4.46
CA GLU A 41 3.91 14.96 -4.92
C GLU A 41 5.02 15.63 -4.09
N ILE A 42 5.07 15.29 -2.81
CA ILE A 42 6.00 15.85 -1.84
C ILE A 42 6.71 14.71 -1.11
N TRP A 43 8.04 14.79 -1.09
CA TRP A 43 8.89 13.86 -0.37
C TRP A 43 9.29 14.44 0.99
N ARG A 44 9.26 13.62 2.03
CA ARG A 44 9.57 14.02 3.40
C ARG A 44 10.95 13.52 3.81
N LYS A 45 11.61 14.31 4.68
CA LYS A 45 12.90 13.92 5.28
C LYS A 45 12.67 12.79 6.28
N GLN A 46 13.65 11.91 6.41
CA GLN A 46 13.72 10.98 7.53
C GLN A 46 14.00 11.74 8.81
N SER A 47 13.27 11.47 9.90
CA SER A 47 13.59 12.04 11.20
C SER A 47 14.91 11.46 11.73
N GLU A 48 15.76 12.31 12.31
CA GLU A 48 17.03 11.92 12.92
C GLU A 48 16.80 11.20 14.25
N ASP A 49 15.83 11.63 15.03
CA ASP A 49 15.55 11.11 16.36
C ASP A 49 14.64 9.89 16.38
N ASN A 50 13.74 9.80 15.40
CA ASN A 50 12.77 8.73 15.33
C ASN A 50 12.80 8.00 13.98
N LYS A 51 13.37 6.81 13.98
CA LYS A 51 13.51 5.98 12.76
C LYS A 51 12.19 5.61 12.08
N GLN A 52 11.05 5.76 12.75
CA GLN A 52 9.72 5.46 12.22
C GLN A 52 8.96 6.71 11.77
N ALA A 53 9.47 7.90 12.08
CA ALA A 53 8.85 9.17 11.74
C ALA A 53 9.51 9.82 10.53
N SER A 54 8.77 10.68 9.88
CA SER A 54 9.26 11.62 8.87
C SER A 54 9.16 13.04 9.41
N GLU A 55 10.12 13.88 9.06
CA GLU A 55 10.24 15.24 9.56
C GLU A 55 10.38 16.22 8.40
N GLY A 56 9.48 17.23 8.37
CA GLY A 56 9.52 18.24 7.33
C GLY A 56 9.45 17.73 5.90
N VAL A 57 9.75 18.58 4.95
CA VAL A 57 9.73 18.32 3.51
C VAL A 57 11.14 18.44 2.96
N LEU A 58 11.47 17.66 1.94
CA LEU A 58 12.73 17.83 1.22
C LEU A 58 12.80 19.21 0.54
N GLU A 59 14.00 19.73 0.46
CA GLU A 59 14.27 20.93 -0.33
C GLU A 59 13.91 20.70 -1.81
N SER A 60 13.56 21.78 -2.51
CA SER A 60 13.04 21.71 -3.89
C SER A 60 13.92 20.87 -4.84
N GLU A 61 15.24 21.06 -4.78
CA GLU A 61 16.16 20.29 -5.60
C GLU A 61 16.12 18.80 -5.28
N ASN A 62 16.22 18.44 -4.00
CA ASN A 62 16.18 17.05 -3.56
C ASN A 62 14.79 16.41 -3.79
N ASN A 63 13.72 17.19 -3.67
CA ASN A 63 12.38 16.73 -4.00
C ASN A 63 12.27 16.36 -5.48
N SER A 64 12.80 17.19 -6.37
CA SER A 64 12.81 16.93 -7.81
C SER A 64 13.65 15.69 -8.16
N ARG A 65 14.81 15.52 -7.52
CA ARG A 65 15.66 14.35 -7.71
C ARG A 65 14.99 13.07 -7.20
N ALA A 66 14.36 13.12 -6.03
CA ALA A 66 13.62 11.99 -5.48
C ALA A 66 12.48 11.56 -6.40
N LYS A 67 11.73 12.52 -6.93
CA LYS A 67 10.69 12.27 -7.93
C LYS A 67 11.26 11.61 -9.17
N HIS A 68 12.34 12.13 -9.73
CA HIS A 68 12.98 11.56 -10.92
C HIS A 68 13.44 10.11 -10.70
N TYR A 69 14.06 9.81 -9.57
CA TYR A 69 14.49 8.44 -9.25
C TYR A 69 13.29 7.50 -9.10
N TYR A 70 12.24 7.96 -8.46
CA TYR A 70 11.03 7.18 -8.29
C TYR A 70 10.34 6.89 -9.64
N ASP A 71 10.14 7.90 -10.48
CA ASP A 71 9.51 7.78 -11.79
C ASP A 71 10.30 6.83 -12.70
N THR A 72 11.64 6.91 -12.66
CA THR A 72 12.53 6.01 -13.41
C THR A 72 12.41 4.57 -12.92
N ALA A 73 12.43 4.35 -11.61
CA ALA A 73 12.29 3.02 -11.03
C ALA A 73 10.91 2.43 -11.33
N LEU A 74 9.84 3.22 -11.19
CA LEU A 74 8.48 2.79 -11.47
C LEU A 74 8.29 2.40 -12.93
N SER A 75 8.68 3.27 -13.86
CA SER A 75 8.55 2.99 -15.30
C SER A 75 9.33 1.76 -15.74
N THR A 76 10.55 1.59 -15.22
CA THR A 76 11.36 0.40 -15.48
C THR A 76 10.67 -0.86 -14.95
N THR A 77 10.18 -0.81 -13.72
CA THR A 77 9.54 -1.97 -13.07
C THR A 77 8.26 -2.38 -13.80
N VAL A 78 7.41 -1.41 -14.15
CA VAL A 78 6.17 -1.67 -14.90
C VAL A 78 6.47 -2.27 -16.29
N ASN A 79 7.48 -1.73 -16.97
CA ASN A 79 7.90 -2.30 -18.27
C ASN A 79 8.35 -3.77 -18.11
N MET A 80 9.18 -4.06 -17.11
CA MET A 80 9.63 -5.43 -16.85
C MET A 80 8.48 -6.36 -16.46
N TYR A 81 7.54 -5.89 -15.65
CA TYR A 81 6.33 -6.63 -15.30
C TYR A 81 5.52 -7.02 -16.55
N ASN A 82 5.28 -6.07 -17.44
CA ASN A 82 4.57 -6.32 -18.69
C ASN A 82 5.31 -7.33 -19.59
N ARG A 83 6.63 -7.23 -19.67
CA ARG A 83 7.44 -8.19 -20.45
C ARG A 83 7.43 -9.59 -19.85
N LEU A 84 7.47 -9.72 -18.54
CA LEU A 84 7.33 -11.03 -17.88
C LEU A 84 6.03 -11.72 -18.26
N ILE A 85 4.93 -10.97 -18.33
CA ILE A 85 3.61 -11.53 -18.66
C ILE A 85 3.47 -11.74 -20.17
N ASN A 86 3.73 -10.71 -20.98
CA ASN A 86 3.37 -10.71 -22.38
C ASN A 86 4.40 -11.41 -23.27
N ASP A 87 5.70 -11.27 -22.96
CA ASP A 87 6.77 -11.83 -23.78
C ASP A 87 7.14 -13.25 -23.32
N LEU A 88 7.11 -13.50 -22.00
CA LEU A 88 7.59 -14.75 -21.43
C LEU A 88 6.48 -15.66 -20.88
N GLY A 89 5.24 -15.17 -20.81
CA GLY A 89 4.11 -15.94 -20.30
C GLY A 89 4.19 -16.28 -18.81
N VAL A 90 4.94 -15.50 -18.02
CA VAL A 90 5.05 -15.71 -16.56
C VAL A 90 3.70 -15.47 -15.90
N ALA A 91 3.33 -16.35 -14.98
CA ALA A 91 2.10 -16.21 -14.23
C ALA A 91 2.04 -14.87 -13.46
N LYS A 92 0.90 -14.18 -13.50
CA LYS A 92 0.72 -12.86 -12.86
C LYS A 92 1.07 -12.89 -11.37
N GLU A 93 0.79 -13.97 -10.68
CA GLU A 93 1.14 -14.15 -9.26
C GLU A 93 2.64 -14.09 -8.98
N GLN A 94 3.47 -14.52 -9.94
CA GLN A 94 4.93 -14.43 -9.86
C GLN A 94 5.44 -13.10 -10.41
N ALA A 95 4.94 -12.66 -11.55
CA ALA A 95 5.36 -11.41 -12.17
C ALA A 95 5.18 -10.20 -11.24
N ARG A 96 4.08 -10.14 -10.47
CA ARG A 96 3.80 -9.04 -9.53
C ARG A 96 4.83 -8.87 -8.40
N VAL A 97 5.71 -9.84 -8.17
CA VAL A 97 6.73 -9.76 -7.11
C VAL A 97 7.68 -8.57 -7.31
N ILE A 98 7.89 -8.16 -8.56
CA ILE A 98 8.75 -7.01 -8.87
C ILE A 98 8.06 -5.66 -8.70
N LEU A 99 6.74 -5.61 -8.58
CA LEU A 99 5.99 -4.36 -8.47
C LEU A 99 6.26 -3.64 -7.14
N PRO A 100 6.35 -2.30 -7.13
CA PRO A 100 6.58 -1.54 -5.92
C PRO A 100 5.37 -1.58 -4.99
N LEU A 101 5.61 -1.30 -3.70
CA LEU A 101 4.56 -1.25 -2.67
C LEU A 101 3.57 -0.08 -2.86
N SER A 102 3.86 0.84 -3.76
CA SER A 102 3.02 2.00 -4.08
C SER A 102 1.84 1.67 -4.99
N GLN A 103 1.67 0.43 -5.43
CA GLN A 103 0.50 0.02 -6.20
C GLN A 103 -0.80 0.30 -5.42
N TYR A 104 -1.78 0.84 -6.12
CA TYR A 104 -3.13 0.95 -5.58
C TYR A 104 -3.78 -0.42 -5.52
N THR A 105 -4.63 -0.60 -4.51
CA THR A 105 -5.48 -1.77 -4.37
C THR A 105 -6.86 -1.32 -3.92
N GLU A 106 -7.85 -2.12 -4.20
CA GLU A 106 -9.22 -1.90 -3.76
C GLU A 106 -9.61 -2.98 -2.77
N VAL A 107 -10.25 -2.57 -1.69
CA VAL A 107 -10.73 -3.49 -0.65
C VAL A 107 -12.16 -3.17 -0.27
N TYR A 108 -12.94 -4.21 -0.08
CA TYR A 108 -14.21 -4.14 0.62
C TYR A 108 -13.98 -4.54 2.07
N TRP A 109 -14.36 -3.66 2.97
CA TRP A 109 -14.26 -3.90 4.41
C TRP A 109 -15.64 -3.88 5.05
N THR A 110 -16.04 -5.02 5.62
CA THR A 110 -17.23 -5.15 6.43
C THR A 110 -16.80 -5.23 7.89
N ALA A 111 -17.29 -4.33 8.71
CA ALA A 111 -16.95 -4.27 10.12
C ALA A 111 -18.15 -3.85 10.97
N SER A 112 -18.08 -4.14 12.29
CA SER A 112 -19.06 -3.62 13.24
C SER A 112 -18.97 -2.10 13.34
N PHE A 113 -20.06 -1.45 13.75
CA PHE A 113 -20.10 0.00 13.96
C PHE A 113 -19.02 0.44 14.98
N GLN A 114 -18.83 -0.32 16.05
CA GLN A 114 -17.80 -0.04 17.05
C GLN A 114 -16.39 -0.05 16.45
N ALA A 115 -16.10 -1.02 15.58
CA ALA A 115 -14.81 -1.11 14.91
C ALA A 115 -14.54 0.10 14.00
N ILE A 116 -15.57 0.56 13.28
CA ILE A 116 -15.48 1.75 12.42
C ILE A 116 -15.22 2.99 13.27
N MET A 117 -15.92 3.16 14.39
CA MET A 117 -15.73 4.29 15.30
C MET A 117 -14.30 4.30 15.88
N ASN A 118 -13.82 3.17 16.37
CA ASN A 118 -12.44 3.04 16.88
C ASN A 118 -11.40 3.39 15.80
N PHE A 119 -11.64 2.99 14.55
CA PHE A 119 -10.75 3.33 13.45
C PHE A 119 -10.71 4.84 13.18
N ILE A 120 -11.88 5.51 13.20
CA ILE A 120 -11.96 6.96 12.99
C ILE A 120 -11.23 7.71 14.11
N GLU A 121 -11.44 7.32 15.37
CA GLU A 121 -10.79 7.93 16.53
C GLU A 121 -9.26 7.82 16.47
N LEU A 122 -8.74 6.69 15.99
CA LEU A 122 -7.30 6.48 15.85
C LEU A 122 -6.67 7.26 14.69
N ARG A 123 -7.48 7.85 13.81
CA ARG A 123 -7.01 8.53 12.59
C ARG A 123 -7.26 10.04 12.55
N ASN A 124 -7.95 10.59 13.53
CA ASN A 124 -8.15 12.04 13.68
C ASN A 124 -6.96 12.71 14.41
#